data_857be5b4a387aee09f1c869b2356d947
#
_entry.id   857be5b4a387aee09f1c869b2356d947
#
_cell.length_a   1.000
_cell.length_b   1.000
_cell.length_c   1.000
_cell.angle_alpha   90.00
_cell.angle_beta   90.00
_cell.angle_gamma   90.00
#
_symmetry.space_group_name_H-M   'P 1'
#
loop_
_entity.id
_entity.type
_entity.pdbx_description
1 polymer ?
#
loop_
_entity_poly.entity_id
_entity_poly.type
_entity_poly.pdbx_seq_one_letter_code
_entity_poly.pdbx_strand_id
1 'polypeptide(L)'
;RIKGLSIRKVLIDIIKKYFSRLNKSQNSIDQKGTETSLIERFLYPKYGPGHMWEEVSNDLISDGVLITKEAEVTEIYLDDEENKVKSIKIKINGKYEIHSYDYVISTMPISELMGSITGKNKIKIFTKSTQEIAYNLPYRDFITVGLLLNNIHTPNGDYLDDTWIYVQESDVK
;
A
#
# COMPACT_ATOMS: atom_id res chain seq x y z
N ARG A 1 -8.13 -20.61 -3.49
CA ARG A 1 -9.14 -20.74 -2.41
C ARG A 1 -9.20 -19.44 -1.65
N ILE A 2 -10.24 -18.64 -1.87
CA ILE A 2 -10.45 -17.37 -1.16
C ILE A 2 -10.72 -17.70 0.30
N LYS A 3 -9.80 -17.34 1.20
CA LYS A 3 -9.96 -17.53 2.64
C LYS A 3 -10.95 -16.47 3.15
N GLY A 4 -12.00 -16.91 3.85
CA GLY A 4 -12.95 -16.02 4.55
C GLY A 4 -14.34 -15.93 3.93
N LEU A 5 -14.58 -16.49 2.75
CA LEU A 5 -15.91 -16.50 2.15
C LEU A 5 -16.79 -17.56 2.80
N SER A 6 -17.75 -17.14 3.61
CA SER A 6 -18.75 -18.02 4.21
C SER A 6 -19.99 -18.08 3.32
N ILE A 7 -20.37 -19.27 2.84
CA ILE A 7 -21.57 -19.47 2.01
C ILE A 7 -22.83 -18.89 2.68
N ARG A 8 -22.94 -19.00 4.00
CA ARG A 8 -24.07 -18.42 4.76
C ARG A 8 -24.10 -16.89 4.65
N LYS A 9 -22.92 -16.22 4.75
CA LYS A 9 -22.83 -14.76 4.60
C LYS A 9 -23.21 -14.34 3.19
N VAL A 10 -22.72 -15.03 2.15
CA VAL A 10 -23.06 -14.77 0.75
C VAL A 10 -24.57 -14.87 0.52
N LEU A 11 -25.22 -15.93 1.03
CA LEU A 11 -26.67 -16.10 0.90
C LEU A 11 -27.44 -14.97 1.62
N ILE A 12 -27.03 -14.61 2.82
CA ILE A 12 -27.64 -13.51 3.59
C ILE A 12 -27.51 -12.18 2.82
N ASP A 13 -26.36 -11.91 2.23
CA ASP A 13 -26.11 -10.69 1.47
C ASP A 13 -26.92 -10.65 0.18
N ILE A 14 -27.05 -11.77 -0.52
CA ILE A 14 -27.95 -11.89 -1.69
C ILE A 14 -29.41 -11.59 -1.31
N ILE A 15 -29.88 -12.17 -0.21
CA ILE A 15 -31.25 -11.94 0.28
C ILE A 15 -31.44 -10.48 0.67
N LYS A 16 -30.49 -9.89 1.42
CA LYS A 16 -30.52 -8.46 1.78
C LYS A 16 -30.54 -7.56 0.54
N LYS A 17 -29.74 -7.85 -0.47
CA LYS A 17 -29.75 -7.11 -1.74
C LYS A 17 -31.08 -7.20 -2.47
N TYR A 18 -31.68 -8.38 -2.50
CA TYR A 18 -33.00 -8.54 -3.11
C TYR A 18 -34.05 -7.68 -2.42
N PHE A 19 -34.07 -7.66 -1.08
CA PHE A 19 -35.00 -6.82 -0.32
C PHE A 19 -34.65 -5.32 -0.39
N SER A 20 -33.40 -4.95 -0.46
CA SER A 20 -32.99 -3.53 -0.61
C SER A 20 -33.32 -2.96 -1.99
N ARG A 21 -33.36 -3.79 -3.05
CA ARG A 21 -33.85 -3.38 -4.37
C ARG A 21 -35.35 -3.06 -4.39
N LEU A 22 -36.11 -3.65 -3.48
CA LEU A 22 -37.56 -3.35 -3.31
C LEU A 22 -37.79 -2.04 -2.55
N ASN A 23 -36.86 -1.63 -1.69
CA ASN A 23 -36.89 -0.34 -0.99
C ASN A 23 -35.93 0.63 -1.69
N LYS A 24 -36.47 1.52 -2.53
CA LYS A 24 -35.79 2.57 -3.28
C LYS A 24 -35.01 3.56 -2.36
N SER A 25 -33.87 3.17 -1.83
CA SER A 25 -32.84 4.09 -1.31
C SER A 25 -31.52 3.74 -2.00
N GLN A 26 -31.30 4.31 -3.18
CA GLN A 26 -30.23 3.92 -4.11
C GLN A 26 -28.88 4.61 -3.86
N ASN A 27 -28.70 5.41 -2.80
CA ASN A 27 -27.53 6.30 -2.70
C ASN A 27 -26.58 6.02 -1.53
N SER A 28 -26.72 4.94 -0.79
CA SER A 28 -25.75 4.62 0.27
C SER A 28 -24.74 3.56 -0.20
N ILE A 29 -23.47 3.95 -0.25
CA ILE A 29 -22.37 3.01 -0.41
C ILE A 29 -22.12 2.40 0.97
N ASP A 30 -22.74 1.29 1.27
CA ASP A 30 -22.55 0.58 2.55
C ASP A 30 -21.45 -0.48 2.38
N GLN A 31 -20.24 -0.11 2.81
CA GLN A 31 -19.07 -1.01 2.82
C GLN A 31 -18.84 -1.64 4.19
N LYS A 32 -19.54 -1.16 5.23
CA LYS A 32 -19.35 -1.62 6.59
C LYS A 32 -19.94 -3.00 6.80
N GLY A 33 -19.10 -3.98 7.06
CA GLY A 33 -19.52 -5.36 7.33
C GLY A 33 -19.76 -6.22 6.08
N THR A 34 -19.51 -5.69 4.88
CA THR A 34 -19.54 -6.47 3.62
C THR A 34 -18.20 -7.16 3.40
N GLU A 35 -18.20 -8.43 3.01
CA GLU A 35 -16.97 -9.11 2.58
C GLU A 35 -16.38 -8.36 1.38
N THR A 36 -15.08 -8.07 1.41
CA THR A 36 -14.39 -7.24 0.39
C THR A 36 -14.62 -7.73 -1.03
N SER A 37 -14.73 -9.06 -1.22
CA SER A 37 -15.01 -9.69 -2.51
C SER A 37 -16.44 -9.52 -3.02
N LEU A 38 -17.36 -8.97 -2.19
CA LEU A 38 -18.77 -8.75 -2.52
C LEU A 38 -19.10 -7.26 -2.68
N ILE A 39 -18.12 -6.38 -2.58
CA ILE A 39 -18.30 -4.94 -2.81
C ILE A 39 -18.45 -4.72 -4.32
N GLU A 40 -19.63 -4.30 -4.75
CA GLU A 40 -19.93 -4.01 -6.15
C GLU A 40 -19.69 -2.55 -6.52
N ARG A 41 -19.73 -1.65 -5.54
CA ARG A 41 -19.55 -0.22 -5.73
C ARG A 41 -18.58 0.34 -4.70
N PHE A 42 -17.65 1.15 -5.13
CA PHE A 42 -16.71 1.85 -4.27
C PHE A 42 -16.47 3.26 -4.80
N LEU A 43 -16.01 4.14 -3.91
CA LEU A 43 -15.59 5.48 -4.30
C LEU A 43 -14.22 5.40 -4.94
N TYR A 44 -14.07 6.07 -6.07
CA TYR A 44 -12.80 6.21 -6.75
C TYR A 44 -12.48 7.69 -6.89
N PRO A 45 -11.29 8.15 -6.47
CA PRO A 45 -10.92 9.55 -6.59
C PRO A 45 -10.90 9.99 -8.07
N LYS A 46 -11.46 11.16 -8.35
CA LYS A 46 -11.57 11.71 -9.71
C LYS A 46 -10.24 11.73 -10.47
N TYR A 47 -9.15 12.03 -9.76
CA TYR A 47 -7.80 12.11 -10.32
C TYR A 47 -6.93 10.90 -9.98
N GLY A 48 -7.54 9.76 -9.66
CA GLY A 48 -6.86 8.52 -9.32
C GLY A 48 -6.52 8.39 -7.83
N PRO A 49 -6.01 7.23 -7.40
CA PRO A 49 -5.71 6.94 -5.99
C PRO A 49 -4.67 7.87 -5.38
N GLY A 50 -3.74 8.38 -6.20
CA GLY A 50 -2.69 9.31 -5.76
C GLY A 50 -3.24 10.62 -5.21
N HIS A 51 -4.36 11.11 -5.75
CA HIS A 51 -4.99 12.36 -5.31
C HIS A 51 -5.35 12.36 -3.82
N MET A 52 -5.82 11.22 -3.30
CA MET A 52 -6.08 11.09 -1.86
C MET A 52 -4.81 11.34 -1.02
N TRP A 53 -3.68 10.81 -1.45
CA TRP A 53 -2.41 10.99 -0.74
C TRP A 53 -1.84 12.40 -0.90
N GLU A 54 -2.11 13.06 -2.02
CA GLU A 54 -1.77 14.47 -2.22
C GLU A 54 -2.54 15.35 -1.24
N GLU A 55 -3.85 15.15 -1.08
CA GLU A 55 -4.66 15.90 -0.11
C GLU A 55 -4.20 15.63 1.33
N VAL A 56 -3.99 14.37 1.72
CA VAL A 56 -3.43 14.04 3.04
C VAL A 56 -2.08 14.72 3.27
N SER A 57 -1.22 14.75 2.26
CA SER A 57 0.07 15.43 2.35
C SER A 57 -0.09 16.95 2.56
N ASN A 58 -1.02 17.58 1.85
CA ASN A 58 -1.30 19.00 1.99
C ASN A 58 -1.82 19.33 3.40
N ASP A 59 -2.74 18.53 3.92
CA ASP A 59 -3.27 18.70 5.28
C ASP A 59 -2.16 18.56 6.32
N LEU A 60 -1.31 17.54 6.23
CA LEU A 60 -0.19 17.34 7.13
C LEU A 60 0.82 18.50 7.09
N ILE A 61 1.11 19.03 5.91
CA ILE A 61 1.99 20.22 5.76
C ILE A 61 1.35 21.44 6.42
N SER A 62 0.04 21.63 6.28
CA SER A 62 -0.68 22.73 6.92
C SER A 62 -0.66 22.63 8.45
N ASP A 63 -0.62 21.40 8.97
CA ASP A 63 -0.46 21.10 10.40
C ASP A 63 0.99 21.20 10.89
N GLY A 64 1.93 21.58 10.03
CA GLY A 64 3.33 21.81 10.39
C GLY A 64 4.21 20.57 10.26
N VAL A 65 3.74 19.49 9.66
CA VAL A 65 4.55 18.29 9.39
C VAL A 65 5.50 18.55 8.22
N LEU A 66 6.78 18.27 8.41
CA LEU A 66 7.77 18.34 7.34
C LEU A 66 7.74 17.07 6.49
N ILE A 67 7.37 17.21 5.22
CA ILE A 67 7.43 16.14 4.23
C ILE A 67 8.55 16.44 3.24
N THR A 68 9.59 15.61 3.23
CA THR A 68 10.72 15.75 2.32
C THR A 68 10.64 14.68 1.25
N LYS A 69 10.43 15.09 0.00
CA LYS A 69 10.44 14.20 -1.18
C LYS A 69 11.86 14.09 -1.73
N GLU A 70 12.10 13.06 -2.55
CA GLU A 70 13.40 12.80 -3.18
C GLU A 70 14.54 12.69 -2.16
N ALA A 71 14.20 12.17 -0.97
CA ALA A 71 15.09 11.95 0.15
C ALA A 71 15.27 10.45 0.36
N GLU A 72 16.50 9.99 0.36
CA GLU A 72 16.88 8.60 0.56
C GLU A 72 17.51 8.43 1.94
N VAL A 73 16.94 7.58 2.79
CA VAL A 73 17.58 7.19 4.06
C VAL A 73 18.65 6.16 3.74
N THR A 74 19.91 6.55 3.92
CA THR A 74 21.06 5.70 3.55
C THR A 74 21.62 4.92 4.74
N GLU A 75 21.56 5.48 5.94
CA GLU A 75 22.05 4.83 7.15
C GLU A 75 21.15 5.14 8.35
N ILE A 76 21.01 4.18 9.23
CA ILE A 76 20.31 4.30 10.52
C ILE A 76 21.29 3.94 11.63
N TYR A 77 21.67 4.91 12.43
CA TYR A 77 22.64 4.73 13.50
C TYR A 77 21.93 4.30 14.79
N LEU A 78 22.38 3.18 15.35
CA LEU A 78 21.93 2.72 16.65
C LEU A 78 22.81 3.31 17.76
N ASP A 79 22.19 3.61 18.89
CA ASP A 79 22.90 3.88 20.12
C ASP A 79 23.60 2.62 20.62
N ASP A 80 24.82 2.77 21.10
CA ASP A 80 25.63 1.63 21.55
C ASP A 80 25.21 1.09 22.94
N GLU A 81 24.46 1.86 23.73
CA GLU A 81 24.09 1.51 25.10
C GLU A 81 22.60 1.15 25.23
N GLU A 82 21.71 1.92 24.59
CA GLU A 82 20.27 1.83 24.79
C GLU A 82 19.53 0.97 23.76
N ASN A 83 20.19 0.49 22.70
CA ASN A 83 19.58 -0.27 21.60
C ASN A 83 18.43 0.49 20.89
N LYS A 84 18.53 1.80 20.84
CA LYS A 84 17.58 2.70 20.19
C LYS A 84 18.19 3.29 18.92
N VAL A 85 17.35 3.82 18.05
CA VAL A 85 17.84 4.64 16.93
C VAL A 85 18.33 5.96 17.51
N LYS A 86 19.57 6.33 17.19
CA LYS A 86 20.20 7.58 17.60
C LYS A 86 20.00 8.67 16.56
N SER A 87 20.21 8.33 15.31
CA SER A 87 20.10 9.27 14.20
C SER A 87 19.93 8.51 12.87
N ILE A 88 19.50 9.22 11.86
CA ILE A 88 19.44 8.72 10.50
C ILE A 88 20.25 9.63 9.58
N LYS A 89 20.84 9.05 8.55
CA LYS A 89 21.55 9.76 7.49
C LYS A 89 20.69 9.74 6.23
N ILE A 90 20.43 10.91 5.74
CA ILE A 90 19.53 11.13 4.60
C ILE A 90 20.34 11.76 3.47
N LYS A 91 20.14 11.31 2.25
CA LYS A 91 20.67 11.90 1.03
C LYS A 91 19.57 12.68 0.34
N ILE A 92 19.75 14.00 0.21
CA ILE A 92 18.81 14.92 -0.44
C ILE A 92 19.60 15.71 -1.49
N ASN A 93 19.17 15.70 -2.75
CA ASN A 93 19.83 16.41 -3.84
C ASN A 93 21.36 16.14 -3.91
N GLY A 94 21.77 14.90 -3.67
CA GLY A 94 23.16 14.49 -3.69
C GLY A 94 23.99 14.86 -2.45
N LYS A 95 23.43 15.56 -1.48
CA LYS A 95 24.09 15.92 -0.20
C LYS A 95 23.60 15.01 0.91
N TYR A 96 24.48 14.76 1.87
CA TYR A 96 24.17 13.96 3.06
C TYR A 96 23.94 14.85 4.26
N GLU A 97 22.87 14.54 4.99
CA GLU A 97 22.50 15.19 6.24
C GLU A 97 22.25 14.13 7.32
N ILE A 98 22.55 14.45 8.58
CA ILE A 98 22.29 13.55 9.71
C ILE A 98 21.28 14.23 10.63
N HIS A 99 20.20 13.52 10.92
CA HIS A 99 19.12 14.00 11.76
C HIS A 99 18.88 13.04 12.93
N SER A 100 18.59 13.60 14.10
CA SER A 100 18.22 12.84 15.29
C SER A 100 16.73 12.98 15.56
N TYR A 101 16.10 11.90 15.96
CA TYR A 101 14.67 11.84 16.26
C TYR A 101 14.43 10.99 17.52
N ASP A 102 13.37 11.30 18.25
CA ASP A 102 12.95 10.52 19.41
C ASP A 102 12.39 9.16 19.01
N TYR A 103 11.71 9.09 17.86
CA TYR A 103 11.13 7.87 17.31
C TYR A 103 11.34 7.80 15.80
N VAL A 104 11.54 6.60 15.28
CA VAL A 104 11.67 6.33 13.85
C VAL A 104 10.75 5.18 13.48
N ILE A 105 9.87 5.42 12.53
CA ILE A 105 9.00 4.41 11.92
C ILE A 105 9.47 4.20 10.49
N SER A 106 9.92 2.98 10.18
CA SER A 106 10.39 2.63 8.84
C SER A 106 9.31 1.86 8.08
N THR A 107 9.06 2.27 6.84
CA THR A 107 8.24 1.55 5.85
C THR A 107 9.08 1.03 4.68
N MET A 108 10.41 1.03 4.83
CA MET A 108 11.34 0.51 3.83
C MET A 108 11.18 -1.01 3.67
N PRO A 109 11.53 -1.57 2.50
CA PRO A 109 11.71 -3.01 2.37
C PRO A 109 12.66 -3.55 3.43
N ILE A 110 12.33 -4.70 4.03
CA ILE A 110 13.09 -5.24 5.19
C ILE A 110 14.57 -5.48 4.84
N SER A 111 14.88 -5.91 3.63
CA SER A 111 16.26 -6.10 3.17
C SER A 111 17.05 -4.79 3.17
N GLU A 112 16.44 -3.70 2.70
CA GLU A 112 17.05 -2.37 2.67
C GLU A 112 17.20 -1.80 4.08
N LEU A 113 16.18 -1.94 4.92
CA LEU A 113 16.24 -1.56 6.33
C LEU A 113 17.41 -2.26 7.04
N MET A 114 17.55 -3.56 6.85
CA MET A 114 18.65 -4.32 7.45
C MET A 114 20.02 -3.91 6.92
N GLY A 115 20.09 -3.52 5.64
CA GLY A 115 21.30 -2.99 5.00
C GLY A 115 21.71 -1.63 5.58
N SER A 116 20.73 -0.75 5.83
CA SER A 116 20.97 0.62 6.29
C SER A 116 21.33 0.75 7.78
N ILE A 117 20.97 -0.23 8.61
CA ILE A 117 21.27 -0.18 10.05
C ILE A 117 22.76 -0.33 10.30
N THR A 118 23.33 0.59 11.06
CA THR A 118 24.74 0.64 11.45
C THR A 118 24.88 0.84 12.96
N GLY A 119 26.03 0.47 13.51
CA GLY A 119 26.33 0.57 14.94
C GLY A 119 26.97 -0.70 15.51
N LYS A 120 27.69 -0.58 16.62
CA LYS A 120 28.38 -1.72 17.25
C LYS A 120 27.43 -2.78 17.76
N ASN A 121 26.23 -2.39 18.14
CA ASN A 121 25.20 -3.28 18.67
C ASN A 121 24.33 -3.94 17.57
N LYS A 122 24.54 -3.64 16.29
CA LYS A 122 23.79 -4.26 15.19
C LYS A 122 23.76 -5.79 15.31
N ILE A 123 24.91 -6.41 15.58
CA ILE A 123 25.04 -7.88 15.69
C ILE A 123 24.33 -8.43 16.93
N LYS A 124 24.26 -7.65 18.01
CA LYS A 124 23.54 -8.05 19.24
C LYS A 124 22.01 -8.02 19.04
N ILE A 125 21.53 -7.00 18.34
CA ILE A 125 20.08 -6.82 18.10
C ILE A 125 19.62 -7.73 16.97
N PHE A 126 20.39 -7.84 15.90
CA PHE A 126 20.07 -8.63 14.73
C PHE A 126 21.12 -9.73 14.54
N THR A 127 20.74 -10.96 14.87
CA THR A 127 21.60 -12.11 14.67
C THR A 127 21.92 -12.31 13.18
N LYS A 128 23.00 -13.01 12.88
CA LYS A 128 23.35 -13.37 11.50
C LYS A 128 22.20 -14.07 10.79
N SER A 129 21.52 -14.99 11.48
CA SER A 129 20.34 -15.67 10.95
C SER A 129 19.20 -14.70 10.62
N THR A 130 18.92 -13.71 11.45
CA THR A 130 17.89 -12.69 11.18
C THR A 130 18.22 -11.86 9.94
N GLN A 131 19.49 -11.52 9.77
CA GLN A 131 19.95 -10.79 8.58
C GLN A 131 19.83 -11.65 7.32
N GLU A 132 20.23 -12.90 7.37
CA GLU A 132 20.09 -13.86 6.27
C GLU A 132 18.63 -14.04 5.86
N ILE A 133 17.71 -14.15 6.82
CA ILE A 133 16.26 -14.22 6.55
C ILE A 133 15.79 -12.95 5.85
N ALA A 134 16.16 -11.78 6.33
CA ALA A 134 15.74 -10.50 5.76
C ALA A 134 16.21 -10.32 4.31
N TYR A 135 17.42 -10.73 3.99
CA TYR A 135 17.95 -10.66 2.62
C TYR A 135 17.36 -11.71 1.67
N ASN A 136 16.90 -12.84 2.21
CA ASN A 136 16.36 -13.94 1.40
C ASN A 136 14.83 -13.98 1.40
N LEU A 137 14.14 -12.96 1.94
CA LEU A 137 12.69 -12.87 1.84
C LEU A 137 12.26 -12.78 0.37
N PRO A 138 11.49 -13.76 -0.13
CA PRO A 138 11.01 -13.70 -1.51
C PRO A 138 9.94 -12.62 -1.64
N TYR A 139 10.03 -11.81 -2.66
CA TYR A 139 8.97 -10.90 -3.08
C TYR A 139 8.79 -10.97 -4.60
N ARG A 140 7.68 -10.48 -5.06
CA ARG A 140 7.36 -10.43 -6.49
C ARG A 140 7.43 -8.98 -6.96
N ASP A 141 7.98 -8.83 -8.13
CA ASP A 141 7.86 -7.57 -8.87
C ASP A 141 6.42 -7.37 -9.32
N PHE A 142 5.95 -6.16 -9.27
CA PHE A 142 4.66 -5.75 -9.79
C PHE A 142 4.88 -4.81 -10.97
N ILE A 143 4.52 -5.27 -12.16
CA ILE A 143 4.66 -4.49 -13.39
C ILE A 143 3.32 -3.85 -13.72
N THR A 144 3.28 -2.53 -13.76
CA THR A 144 2.11 -1.78 -14.21
C THR A 144 2.35 -1.24 -15.60
N VAL A 145 1.45 -1.56 -16.51
CA VAL A 145 1.45 -0.99 -17.87
C VAL A 145 0.27 -0.04 -18.00
N GLY A 146 0.54 1.25 -18.13
CA GLY A 146 -0.48 2.27 -18.37
C GLY A 146 -0.75 2.43 -19.87
N LEU A 147 -2.01 2.27 -20.26
CA LEU A 147 -2.46 2.53 -21.62
C LEU A 147 -3.41 3.73 -21.61
N LEU A 148 -3.09 4.75 -22.39
CA LEU A 148 -3.97 5.89 -22.61
C LEU A 148 -4.69 5.70 -23.94
N LEU A 149 -6.00 5.50 -23.86
CA LEU A 149 -6.84 5.21 -25.01
C LEU A 149 -7.90 6.30 -25.16
N ASN A 150 -8.23 6.64 -26.42
CA ASN A 150 -9.32 7.58 -26.67
C ASN A 150 -10.69 6.99 -26.32
N ASN A 151 -10.89 5.72 -26.62
CA ASN A 151 -12.11 4.97 -26.32
C ASN A 151 -11.80 3.50 -26.06
N ILE A 152 -12.62 2.89 -25.22
CA ILE A 152 -12.60 1.44 -24.99
C ILE A 152 -14.01 0.93 -25.31
N HIS A 153 -14.10 0.10 -26.32
CA HIS A 153 -15.35 -0.53 -26.75
C HIS A 153 -15.23 -2.04 -26.74
N THR A 154 -16.33 -2.70 -26.42
CA THR A 154 -16.48 -4.14 -26.63
C THR A 154 -16.51 -4.44 -28.12
N PRO A 155 -16.32 -5.69 -28.57
CA PRO A 155 -16.47 -6.07 -29.98
C PRO A 155 -17.84 -5.70 -30.60
N ASN A 156 -18.87 -5.55 -29.78
CA ASN A 156 -20.21 -5.14 -30.20
C ASN A 156 -20.39 -3.62 -30.29
N GLY A 157 -19.37 -2.84 -29.97
CA GLY A 157 -19.40 -1.38 -30.02
C GLY A 157 -19.86 -0.68 -28.73
N ASP A 158 -20.27 -1.43 -27.72
CA ASP A 158 -20.64 -0.86 -26.40
C ASP A 158 -19.42 -0.39 -25.61
N TYR A 159 -19.61 0.60 -24.74
CA TYR A 159 -18.56 0.98 -23.80
C TYR A 159 -18.30 -0.14 -22.79
N LEU A 160 -17.03 -0.31 -22.42
CA LEU A 160 -16.65 -1.20 -21.34
C LEU A 160 -16.94 -0.52 -20.00
N ASP A 161 -17.94 -1.01 -19.28
CA ASP A 161 -18.33 -0.47 -17.97
C ASP A 161 -17.55 -1.06 -16.80
N ASP A 162 -16.77 -2.13 -17.03
CA ASP A 162 -15.99 -2.79 -16.02
C ASP A 162 -14.74 -1.96 -15.67
N THR A 163 -14.56 -1.67 -14.39
CA THR A 163 -13.37 -0.97 -13.86
C THR A 163 -12.26 -1.93 -13.45
N TRP A 164 -12.54 -3.22 -13.39
CA TRP A 164 -11.60 -4.25 -12.98
C TRP A 164 -11.87 -5.58 -13.66
N ILE A 165 -10.90 -6.07 -14.40
CA ILE A 165 -10.99 -7.33 -15.14
C ILE A 165 -9.83 -8.24 -14.72
N TYR A 166 -10.15 -9.46 -14.34
CA TYR A 166 -9.16 -10.51 -14.13
C TYR A 166 -9.04 -11.37 -15.40
N VAL A 167 -7.85 -11.45 -15.95
CA VAL A 167 -7.53 -12.37 -17.04
C VAL A 167 -6.84 -13.58 -16.44
N GLN A 168 -7.50 -14.74 -16.44
CA GLN A 168 -7.02 -15.99 -15.86
C GLN A 168 -6.74 -17.06 -16.94
N GLU A 169 -6.63 -16.65 -18.17
CA GLU A 169 -6.33 -17.54 -19.27
C GLU A 169 -4.93 -18.12 -19.15
N SER A 170 -4.80 -19.44 -19.34
CA SER A 170 -3.51 -20.15 -19.22
C SER A 170 -2.46 -19.69 -20.22
N ASP A 171 -2.91 -19.09 -21.34
CA ASP A 171 -2.08 -18.63 -22.44
C ASP A 171 -1.51 -17.23 -22.20
N VAL A 172 -2.02 -16.51 -21.21
CA VAL A 172 -1.48 -15.22 -20.75
C VAL A 172 -0.47 -15.49 -19.63
N LYS A 173 0.79 -15.31 -19.93
CA LYS A 173 1.91 -15.47 -18.99
C LYS A 173 2.49 -14.14 -18.60
#